data_307ca728fd75a16e49699f33c660ba62
#
_entry.id   307ca728fd75a16e49699f33c660ba62
#
_cell.length_a   1.000
_cell.length_b   1.000
_cell.length_c   1.000
_cell.angle_alpha   90.00
_cell.angle_beta   90.00
_cell.angle_gamma   90.00
#
_symmetry.space_group_name_H-M   'P 1'
#
loop_
_entity.id
_entity.type
_entity.pdbx_description
1 polymer ?
#
loop_
_entity_poly.entity_id
_entity_poly.type
_entity_poly.pdbx_seq_one_letter_code
_entity_poly.pdbx_strand_id
1 'polypeptide(L)'
;TRDEITAPHVNLVPLDLPGDLYKYVADHVWLKVEEEVGNLTRQEIKDCENLIDTISDFKKQINEAPLKSDRRKELIADIIRYKKSHENTLKKAACVYWHKITDAKYRRKIVKRNVMTLPYGGTAYGLGQQQIDDARKHGIDQLFSMEHVWGSYMGRLVYEDCRVSLRRPMQLLSVFENAGKEKEAIVAEHDKLVEAFRLKKITEAPAELAEDDMFLSWT
;
A
#
# COMPACT_ATOMS: atom_id res chain seq x y z
N THR A 1 0.40 -0.75 -26.46
CA THR A 1 1.44 0.05 -25.77
C THR A 1 2.66 -0.82 -25.52
N ARG A 2 3.78 -0.52 -26.17
CA ARG A 2 5.05 -1.23 -25.93
C ARG A 2 5.61 -0.72 -24.60
N ASP A 3 5.45 -1.50 -23.55
CA ASP A 3 6.08 -1.27 -22.26
C ASP A 3 7.36 -2.12 -22.20
N GLU A 4 8.48 -1.51 -22.54
CA GLU A 4 9.78 -2.18 -22.62
C GLU A 4 10.32 -2.57 -21.25
N ILE A 5 9.87 -1.91 -20.19
CA ILE A 5 10.32 -2.16 -18.81
C ILE A 5 9.61 -3.37 -18.22
N THR A 6 8.29 -3.41 -18.30
CA THR A 6 7.50 -4.48 -17.65
C THR A 6 7.27 -5.71 -18.51
N ALA A 7 7.32 -5.58 -19.84
CA ALA A 7 7.07 -6.68 -20.77
C ALA A 7 7.93 -7.94 -20.49
N PRO A 8 9.24 -7.83 -20.19
CA PRO A 8 10.06 -9.00 -19.84
C PRO A 8 9.61 -9.66 -18.54
N HIS A 9 9.20 -8.88 -17.55
CA HIS A 9 8.85 -9.39 -16.22
C HIS A 9 7.46 -10.03 -16.12
N VAL A 10 6.61 -9.81 -17.13
CA VAL A 10 5.30 -10.46 -17.28
C VAL A 10 5.24 -11.44 -18.45
N ASN A 11 6.40 -11.83 -18.98
CA ASN A 11 6.57 -12.83 -20.06
C ASN A 11 5.88 -12.45 -21.39
N LEU A 12 5.77 -11.16 -21.69
CA LEU A 12 5.29 -10.67 -22.99
C LEU A 12 6.39 -10.58 -24.05
N VAL A 13 7.63 -10.80 -23.66
CA VAL A 13 8.82 -10.86 -24.50
C VAL A 13 9.52 -12.18 -24.24
N PRO A 14 9.99 -12.91 -25.27
CA PRO A 14 10.76 -14.13 -25.09
C PRO A 14 12.03 -13.87 -24.28
N LEU A 15 12.25 -14.65 -23.23
CA LEU A 15 13.45 -14.66 -22.39
C LEU A 15 13.90 -16.10 -22.16
N ASP A 16 15.17 -16.32 -21.91
CA ASP A 16 15.73 -17.63 -21.56
C ASP A 16 15.12 -18.18 -20.26
N LEU A 17 14.80 -17.29 -19.31
CA LEU A 17 14.13 -17.63 -18.07
C LEU A 17 12.84 -16.77 -17.93
N PRO A 18 11.75 -17.36 -17.41
CA PRO A 18 10.52 -16.60 -17.16
C PRO A 18 10.77 -15.40 -16.26
N GLY A 19 10.24 -14.24 -16.66
CA GLY A 19 10.26 -13.03 -15.84
C GLY A 19 9.36 -13.15 -14.60
N ASP A 20 9.67 -12.41 -13.57
CA ASP A 20 8.89 -12.34 -12.33
C ASP A 20 8.78 -10.88 -11.88
N LEU A 21 7.64 -10.27 -12.16
CA LEU A 21 7.35 -8.88 -11.82
C LEU A 21 7.47 -8.61 -10.30
N TYR A 22 7.02 -9.55 -9.48
CA TYR A 22 7.06 -9.37 -8.02
C TYR A 22 8.50 -9.39 -7.49
N LYS A 23 9.34 -10.25 -8.07
CA LYS A 23 10.77 -10.27 -7.77
C LYS A 23 11.44 -8.98 -8.22
N TYR A 24 11.14 -8.50 -9.42
CA TYR A 24 11.67 -7.26 -9.95
C TYR A 24 11.36 -6.06 -9.03
N VAL A 25 10.09 -5.88 -8.63
CA VAL A 25 9.70 -4.82 -7.70
C VAL A 25 10.36 -5.02 -6.33
N ALA A 26 10.43 -6.26 -5.82
CA ALA A 26 11.09 -6.53 -4.55
C ALA A 26 12.57 -6.12 -4.57
N ASP A 27 13.30 -6.49 -5.60
CA ASP A 27 14.72 -6.17 -5.74
C ASP A 27 14.94 -4.65 -5.74
N HIS A 28 14.13 -3.88 -6.49
CA HIS A 28 14.22 -2.42 -6.52
C HIS A 28 13.86 -1.75 -5.19
N VAL A 29 12.81 -2.23 -4.53
CA VAL A 29 12.40 -1.71 -3.22
C VAL A 29 13.50 -1.94 -2.19
N TRP A 30 14.13 -3.13 -2.19
CA TRP A 30 15.21 -3.41 -1.24
C TRP A 30 16.50 -2.66 -1.55
N LEU A 31 16.80 -2.33 -2.81
CA LEU A 31 17.90 -1.41 -3.13
C LEU A 31 17.71 -0.03 -2.46
N LYS A 32 16.48 0.51 -2.47
CA LYS A 32 16.16 1.76 -1.76
C LYS A 32 16.31 1.62 -0.23
N VAL A 33 15.87 0.49 0.33
CA VAL A 33 16.05 0.20 1.77
C VAL A 33 17.53 0.16 2.13
N GLU A 34 18.36 -0.50 1.31
CA GLU A 34 19.83 -0.59 1.50
C GLU A 34 20.49 0.79 1.39
N GLU A 35 20.06 1.62 0.44
CA GLU A 35 20.54 3.00 0.31
C GLU A 35 20.20 3.85 1.54
N GLU A 36 18.95 3.79 2.02
CA GLU A 36 18.53 4.54 3.21
C GLU A 36 19.29 4.09 4.47
N VAL A 37 19.53 2.79 4.65
CA VAL A 37 20.35 2.28 5.75
C VAL A 37 21.81 2.71 5.61
N GLY A 38 22.36 2.72 4.38
CA GLY A 38 23.72 3.19 4.08
C GLY A 38 23.94 4.66 4.44
N ASN A 39 22.88 5.46 4.48
CA ASN A 39 22.93 6.87 4.89
C ASN A 39 22.92 7.08 6.42
N LEU A 40 22.69 6.01 7.21
CA LEU A 40 22.72 6.09 8.66
C LEU A 40 24.11 5.86 9.22
N THR A 41 24.44 6.54 10.30
CA THR A 41 25.66 6.28 11.07
C THR A 41 25.55 4.95 11.83
N ARG A 42 26.68 4.36 12.18
CA ARG A 42 26.73 3.12 12.98
C ARG A 42 25.99 3.24 14.30
N GLN A 43 26.05 4.42 14.94
CA GLN A 43 25.35 4.65 16.20
C GLN A 43 23.84 4.70 15.97
N GLU A 44 23.38 5.40 14.94
CA GLU A 44 21.94 5.45 14.59
C GLU A 44 21.38 4.06 14.28
N ILE A 45 22.11 3.24 13.54
CA ILE A 45 21.71 1.85 13.26
C ILE A 45 21.55 1.08 14.56
N LYS A 46 22.52 1.17 15.47
CA LYS A 46 22.48 0.49 16.77
C LYS A 46 21.30 0.97 17.63
N ASP A 47 21.02 2.28 17.64
CA ASP A 47 19.88 2.84 18.36
C ASP A 47 18.56 2.36 17.78
N CYS A 48 18.46 2.26 16.44
CA CYS A 48 17.29 1.69 15.76
C CYS A 48 17.11 0.20 16.09
N GLU A 49 18.17 -0.58 16.09
CA GLU A 49 18.13 -2.01 16.44
C GLU A 49 17.68 -2.23 17.88
N ASN A 50 18.23 -1.50 18.84
CA ASN A 50 17.84 -1.56 20.24
C ASN A 50 16.35 -1.21 20.40
N LEU A 51 15.86 -0.21 19.67
CA LEU A 51 14.45 0.18 19.69
C LEU A 51 13.55 -0.92 19.10
N ILE A 52 13.93 -1.53 17.98
CA ILE A 52 13.20 -2.64 17.36
C ILE A 52 13.09 -3.81 18.33
N ASP A 53 14.20 -4.19 18.97
CA ASP A 53 14.26 -5.32 19.89
C ASP A 53 13.40 -5.03 21.14
N THR A 54 13.51 -3.84 21.71
CA THR A 54 12.67 -3.42 22.85
C THR A 54 11.17 -3.45 22.51
N ILE A 55 10.76 -2.97 21.32
CA ILE A 55 9.36 -3.04 20.88
C ILE A 55 8.92 -4.50 20.69
N SER A 56 9.80 -5.34 20.16
CA SER A 56 9.52 -6.78 20.00
C SER A 56 9.27 -7.44 21.35
N ASP A 57 10.09 -7.15 22.35
CA ASP A 57 9.96 -7.70 23.69
C ASP A 57 8.67 -7.21 24.39
N PHE A 58 8.32 -5.94 24.27
CA PHE A 58 7.03 -5.43 24.78
C PHE A 58 5.87 -6.19 24.14
N LYS A 59 5.90 -6.41 22.83
CA LYS A 59 4.83 -7.12 22.12
C LYS A 59 4.71 -8.58 22.53
N LYS A 60 5.83 -9.27 22.76
CA LYS A 60 5.83 -10.62 23.34
C LYS A 60 5.18 -10.64 24.71
N GLN A 61 5.61 -9.77 25.62
CA GLN A 61 5.04 -9.66 26.96
C GLN A 61 3.54 -9.33 26.95
N ILE A 62 3.10 -8.43 26.06
CA ILE A 62 1.68 -8.09 25.89
C ILE A 62 0.88 -9.32 25.41
N ASN A 63 1.44 -10.12 24.51
CA ASN A 63 0.77 -11.33 23.99
C ASN A 63 0.71 -12.46 25.02
N GLU A 64 1.72 -12.58 25.88
CA GLU A 64 1.78 -13.56 26.96
C GLU A 64 0.87 -13.17 28.14
N ALA A 65 0.65 -11.86 28.35
CA ALA A 65 -0.20 -11.39 29.42
C ALA A 65 -1.68 -11.73 29.20
N PRO A 66 -2.41 -12.21 30.25
CA PRO A 66 -3.82 -12.55 30.13
C PRO A 66 -4.67 -11.40 29.58
N LEU A 67 -5.63 -11.72 28.72
CA LEU A 67 -6.60 -10.75 28.20
C LEU A 67 -7.35 -10.09 29.37
N LYS A 68 -7.46 -8.77 29.34
CA LYS A 68 -8.10 -7.94 30.37
C LYS A 68 -7.34 -7.82 31.72
N SER A 69 -6.12 -8.34 31.86
CA SER A 69 -5.30 -8.13 33.06
C SER A 69 -4.79 -6.69 33.16
N ASP A 70 -4.62 -6.20 34.39
CA ASP A 70 -4.05 -4.87 34.60
C ASP A 70 -2.59 -4.82 34.12
N ARG A 71 -1.85 -5.92 34.28
CA ARG A 71 -0.50 -6.05 33.73
C ARG A 71 -0.46 -5.80 32.21
N ARG A 72 -1.43 -6.30 31.45
CA ARG A 72 -1.51 -6.04 29.99
C ARG A 72 -1.77 -4.57 29.69
N LYS A 73 -2.63 -3.90 30.48
CA LYS A 73 -2.90 -2.47 30.33
C LYS A 73 -1.66 -1.62 30.62
N GLU A 74 -0.90 -1.96 31.67
CA GLU A 74 0.36 -1.31 32.00
C GLU A 74 1.37 -1.45 30.86
N LEU A 75 1.60 -2.65 30.35
CA LEU A 75 2.51 -2.90 29.24
C LEU A 75 2.12 -2.12 27.96
N ILE A 76 0.82 -2.01 27.69
CA ILE A 76 0.32 -1.19 26.56
C ILE A 76 0.62 0.29 26.81
N ALA A 77 0.42 0.80 28.02
CA ALA A 77 0.73 2.18 28.34
C ALA A 77 2.25 2.46 28.25
N ASP A 78 3.07 1.52 28.72
CA ASP A 78 4.52 1.63 28.67
C ASP A 78 5.08 1.65 27.25
N ILE A 79 4.62 0.76 26.36
CA ILE A 79 5.06 0.77 24.96
C ILE A 79 4.63 2.04 24.24
N ILE A 80 3.45 2.59 24.55
CA ILE A 80 2.99 3.86 23.97
C ILE A 80 3.91 5.00 24.41
N ARG A 81 4.22 5.06 25.71
CA ARG A 81 5.13 6.07 26.28
C ARG A 81 6.53 5.96 25.67
N TYR A 82 7.04 4.74 25.60
CA TYR A 82 8.35 4.44 25.01
C TYR A 82 8.44 4.87 23.53
N LYS A 83 7.44 4.52 22.71
CA LYS A 83 7.40 4.94 21.29
C LYS A 83 7.33 6.46 21.14
N LYS A 84 6.57 7.14 22.00
CA LYS A 84 6.47 8.61 21.97
C LYS A 84 7.80 9.29 22.31
N SER A 85 8.56 8.76 23.26
CA SER A 85 9.88 9.30 23.63
C SER A 85 10.95 9.04 22.57
N HIS A 86 10.74 8.07 21.65
CA HIS A 86 11.69 7.69 20.61
C HIS A 86 11.13 7.90 19.18
N GLU A 87 10.22 8.85 18.98
CA GLU A 87 9.51 9.04 17.72
C GLU A 87 10.44 9.20 16.50
N ASN A 88 11.50 9.99 16.65
CA ASN A 88 12.46 10.22 15.57
C ASN A 88 13.25 8.95 15.22
N THR A 89 13.70 8.20 16.23
CA THR A 89 14.37 6.92 16.03
C THR A 89 13.43 5.88 15.45
N LEU A 90 12.15 5.89 15.86
CA LEU A 90 11.11 5.00 15.33
C LEU A 90 10.90 5.17 13.82
N LYS A 91 10.94 6.40 13.31
CA LYS A 91 10.85 6.68 11.87
C LYS A 91 12.08 6.15 11.12
N LYS A 92 13.29 6.38 11.65
CA LYS A 92 14.54 5.86 11.07
C LYS A 92 14.64 4.32 11.16
N ALA A 93 14.06 3.73 12.20
CA ALA A 93 14.07 2.28 12.39
C ALA A 93 13.29 1.52 11.30
N ALA A 94 12.45 2.20 10.50
CA ALA A 94 11.69 1.56 9.44
C ALA A 94 12.62 0.90 8.39
N CYS A 95 13.60 1.61 7.85
CA CYS A 95 14.52 1.02 6.88
C CYS A 95 15.38 -0.08 7.51
N VAL A 96 15.86 0.11 8.75
CA VAL A 96 16.65 -0.91 9.48
C VAL A 96 15.83 -2.17 9.73
N TYR A 97 14.56 -2.02 10.09
CA TYR A 97 13.63 -3.15 10.30
C TYR A 97 13.48 -3.99 9.03
N TRP A 98 13.22 -3.36 7.89
CA TRP A 98 13.05 -4.05 6.62
C TRP A 98 14.36 -4.59 6.04
N HIS A 99 15.49 -3.92 6.31
CA HIS A 99 16.81 -4.37 5.89
C HIS A 99 17.19 -5.73 6.50
N LYS A 100 16.70 -6.06 7.71
CA LYS A 100 16.92 -7.37 8.35
C LYS A 100 16.34 -8.55 7.56
N ILE A 101 15.43 -8.30 6.62
CA ILE A 101 14.85 -9.34 5.77
C ILE A 101 15.74 -9.55 4.56
N THR A 102 16.52 -10.64 4.58
CA THR A 102 17.53 -10.97 3.54
C THR A 102 17.05 -12.02 2.54
N ASP A 103 16.07 -12.87 2.89
CA ASP A 103 15.55 -13.91 2.01
C ASP A 103 14.76 -13.32 0.83
N ALA A 104 15.27 -13.53 -0.39
CA ALA A 104 14.66 -13.03 -1.62
C ALA A 104 13.24 -13.58 -1.88
N LYS A 105 12.96 -14.85 -1.53
CA LYS A 105 11.63 -15.43 -1.66
C LYS A 105 10.64 -14.74 -0.72
N TYR A 106 11.11 -14.37 0.46
CA TYR A 106 10.31 -13.69 1.45
C TYR A 106 10.07 -12.23 1.05
N ARG A 107 11.08 -11.50 0.60
CA ARG A 107 10.96 -10.15 0.01
C ARG A 107 9.89 -10.13 -1.10
N ARG A 108 9.97 -11.08 -2.03
CA ARG A 108 8.97 -11.26 -3.08
C ARG A 108 7.54 -11.49 -2.54
N LYS A 109 7.41 -12.33 -1.51
CA LYS A 109 6.10 -12.61 -0.88
C LYS A 109 5.49 -11.36 -0.25
N ILE A 110 6.29 -10.53 0.39
CA ILE A 110 5.88 -9.26 1.03
C ILE A 110 5.28 -8.31 -0.01
N VAL A 111 5.96 -8.07 -1.13
CA VAL A 111 5.49 -7.10 -2.13
C VAL A 111 4.38 -7.64 -3.02
N LYS A 112 4.26 -8.96 -3.18
CA LYS A 112 3.34 -9.59 -4.13
C LYS A 112 1.91 -9.07 -3.98
N ARG A 113 1.37 -9.04 -2.76
CA ARG A 113 0.00 -8.60 -2.50
C ARG A 113 -0.19 -7.13 -2.88
N ASN A 114 0.77 -6.28 -2.51
CA ASN A 114 0.74 -4.86 -2.83
C ASN A 114 0.74 -4.63 -4.35
N VAL A 115 1.63 -5.29 -5.09
CA VAL A 115 1.70 -5.18 -6.55
C VAL A 115 0.41 -5.68 -7.22
N MET A 116 -0.19 -6.75 -6.69
CA MET A 116 -1.46 -7.28 -7.22
C MET A 116 -2.65 -6.35 -6.99
N THR A 117 -2.68 -5.61 -5.88
CA THR A 117 -3.82 -4.75 -5.54
C THR A 117 -3.69 -3.33 -6.08
N LEU A 118 -2.49 -2.91 -6.46
CA LEU A 118 -2.24 -1.58 -6.97
C LEU A 118 -3.08 -1.21 -8.20
N PRO A 119 -3.25 -2.08 -9.22
CA PRO A 119 -4.08 -1.80 -10.39
C PRO A 119 -5.58 -1.61 -10.09
N TYR A 120 -6.01 -1.97 -8.90
CA TYR A 120 -7.40 -1.80 -8.44
C TYR A 120 -7.59 -0.57 -7.54
N GLY A 121 -6.78 0.46 -7.74
CA GLY A 121 -6.86 1.71 -6.97
C GLY A 121 -6.13 1.66 -5.63
N GLY A 122 -5.12 0.81 -5.48
CA GLY A 122 -4.30 0.73 -4.27
C GLY A 122 -3.58 2.06 -4.00
N THR A 123 -3.71 2.58 -2.77
CA THR A 123 -2.98 3.77 -2.30
C THR A 123 -1.77 3.39 -1.46
N ALA A 124 -0.78 4.27 -1.32
CA ALA A 124 0.38 4.03 -0.45
C ALA A 124 -0.03 3.67 0.99
N TYR A 125 -1.06 4.34 1.52
CA TYR A 125 -1.64 4.01 2.84
C TYR A 125 -2.25 2.61 2.86
N GLY A 126 -3.08 2.27 1.87
CA GLY A 126 -3.71 0.95 1.77
C GLY A 126 -2.70 -0.18 1.63
N LEU A 127 -1.62 0.03 0.87
CA LEU A 127 -0.52 -0.93 0.77
C LEU A 127 0.20 -1.12 2.11
N GLY A 128 0.45 -0.04 2.86
CA GLY A 128 1.02 -0.11 4.21
C GLY A 128 0.11 -0.88 5.17
N GLN A 129 -1.19 -0.66 5.12
CA GLN A 129 -2.17 -1.38 5.93
C GLN A 129 -2.19 -2.88 5.60
N GLN A 130 -2.05 -3.26 4.32
CA GLN A 130 -1.93 -4.66 3.92
C GLN A 130 -0.71 -5.34 4.56
N GLN A 131 0.42 -4.66 4.69
CA GLN A 131 1.61 -5.20 5.38
C GLN A 131 1.32 -5.50 6.85
N ILE A 132 0.63 -4.58 7.53
CA ILE A 132 0.25 -4.74 8.95
C ILE A 132 -0.73 -5.91 9.12
N ASP A 133 -1.71 -6.00 8.24
CA ASP A 133 -2.73 -7.07 8.27
C ASP A 133 -2.12 -8.44 7.99
N ASP A 134 -1.17 -8.53 7.06
CA ASP A 134 -0.47 -9.77 6.76
C ASP A 134 0.43 -10.20 7.92
N ALA A 135 1.11 -9.27 8.59
CA ALA A 135 1.85 -9.55 9.80
C ALA A 135 0.95 -10.14 10.91
N ARG A 136 -0.25 -9.59 11.07
CA ARG A 136 -1.22 -10.07 12.08
C ARG A 136 -1.81 -11.44 11.75
N LYS A 137 -2.13 -11.69 10.46
CA LYS A 137 -2.80 -12.92 10.01
C LYS A 137 -1.89 -14.13 9.94
N HIS A 138 -0.67 -13.91 9.53
CA HIS A 138 0.21 -15.02 9.18
C HIS A 138 1.24 -15.36 10.24
N GLY A 139 1.29 -14.60 11.36
CA GLY A 139 2.20 -14.86 12.47
C GLY A 139 3.64 -15.00 12.01
N ILE A 140 4.03 -14.27 10.94
CA ILE A 140 5.37 -14.38 10.38
C ILE A 140 6.33 -13.77 11.40
N ASP A 141 7.17 -14.59 12.01
CA ASP A 141 8.08 -14.21 13.09
C ASP A 141 8.86 -12.93 12.79
N GLN A 142 9.29 -12.76 11.54
CA GLN A 142 10.01 -11.57 11.07
C GLN A 142 9.15 -10.29 11.06
N LEU A 143 7.82 -10.41 11.00
CA LEU A 143 6.88 -9.28 11.02
C LEU A 143 6.14 -9.12 12.36
N PHE A 144 6.47 -9.95 13.35
CA PHE A 144 5.78 -9.96 14.65
C PHE A 144 5.79 -8.59 15.35
N SER A 145 6.92 -7.90 15.29
CA SER A 145 7.10 -6.57 15.91
C SER A 145 6.70 -5.40 14.99
N MET A 146 6.07 -5.66 13.84
CA MET A 146 5.72 -4.60 12.89
C MET A 146 4.90 -3.49 13.54
N GLU A 147 5.36 -2.26 13.33
CA GLU A 147 4.67 -1.03 13.68
C GLU A 147 3.98 -0.41 12.47
N HIS A 148 2.96 0.41 12.74
CA HIS A 148 2.24 1.12 11.67
C HIS A 148 3.19 1.98 10.82
N VAL A 149 4.15 2.65 11.43
CA VAL A 149 5.17 3.46 10.75
C VAL A 149 5.98 2.60 9.77
N TRP A 150 6.35 1.38 10.15
CA TRP A 150 7.14 0.48 9.30
C TRP A 150 6.32 -0.12 8.16
N GLY A 151 5.05 -0.46 8.43
CA GLY A 151 4.12 -0.88 7.36
C GLY A 151 3.87 0.24 6.36
N SER A 152 3.62 1.46 6.84
CA SER A 152 3.43 2.64 5.99
C SER A 152 4.67 2.97 5.15
N TYR A 153 5.87 2.82 5.72
CA TYR A 153 7.14 3.00 5.02
C TYR A 153 7.24 2.03 3.82
N MET A 154 7.03 0.74 4.04
CA MET A 154 7.07 -0.27 2.97
C MET A 154 5.99 -0.03 1.92
N GLY A 155 4.76 0.27 2.36
CA GLY A 155 3.65 0.58 1.44
C GLY A 155 3.96 1.78 0.53
N ARG A 156 4.61 2.82 1.06
CA ARG A 156 5.07 3.99 0.30
C ARG A 156 6.14 3.59 -0.71
N LEU A 157 7.17 2.86 -0.31
CA LEU A 157 8.24 2.44 -1.21
C LEU A 157 7.73 1.58 -2.38
N VAL A 158 6.87 0.60 -2.10
CA VAL A 158 6.26 -0.23 -3.14
C VAL A 158 5.40 0.61 -4.07
N TYR A 159 4.61 1.54 -3.53
CA TYR A 159 3.77 2.44 -4.32
C TYR A 159 4.60 3.32 -5.26
N GLU A 160 5.66 3.94 -4.75
CA GLU A 160 6.56 4.80 -5.51
C GLU A 160 7.31 4.02 -6.59
N ASP A 161 7.82 2.83 -6.26
CA ASP A 161 8.52 1.99 -7.21
C ASP A 161 7.60 1.53 -8.34
N CYS A 162 6.41 1.06 -8.01
CA CYS A 162 5.44 0.63 -9.02
C CYS A 162 4.99 1.78 -9.94
N ARG A 163 4.89 3.01 -9.44
CA ARG A 163 4.58 4.18 -10.30
C ARG A 163 5.64 4.46 -11.35
N VAL A 164 6.89 4.13 -11.07
CA VAL A 164 8.00 4.25 -12.02
C VAL A 164 8.09 3.03 -12.92
N SER A 165 8.17 1.86 -12.30
CA SER A 165 8.37 0.57 -12.98
C SER A 165 7.15 0.12 -13.80
N LEU A 166 5.93 0.42 -13.31
CA LEU A 166 4.66 0.10 -13.96
C LEU A 166 3.99 1.34 -14.55
N ARG A 167 4.78 2.30 -15.00
CA ARG A 167 4.29 3.62 -15.42
C ARG A 167 3.17 3.54 -16.46
N ARG A 168 3.31 2.72 -17.50
CA ARG A 168 2.30 2.62 -18.56
C ARG A 168 1.01 1.92 -18.14
N PRO A 169 1.03 0.78 -17.45
CA PRO A 169 -0.16 0.22 -16.82
C PRO A 169 -0.87 1.19 -15.89
N MET A 170 -0.12 1.95 -15.08
CA MET A 170 -0.69 2.95 -14.17
C MET A 170 -1.29 4.15 -14.91
N GLN A 171 -0.70 4.60 -16.02
CA GLN A 171 -1.28 5.64 -16.88
C GLN A 171 -2.61 5.18 -17.50
N LEU A 172 -2.68 3.94 -17.99
CA LEU A 172 -3.91 3.40 -18.54
C LEU A 172 -5.01 3.33 -17.46
N LEU A 173 -4.67 2.89 -16.25
CA LEU A 173 -5.60 2.88 -15.14
C LEU A 173 -6.15 4.29 -14.84
N SER A 174 -5.28 5.31 -14.81
CA SER A 174 -5.70 6.70 -14.56
C SER A 174 -6.66 7.24 -15.62
N VAL A 175 -6.51 6.80 -16.88
CA VAL A 175 -7.46 7.14 -17.96
C VAL A 175 -8.83 6.52 -17.67
N PHE A 176 -8.90 5.25 -17.28
CA PHE A 176 -10.16 4.60 -16.91
C PHE A 176 -10.81 5.21 -15.67
N GLU A 177 -10.01 5.55 -14.64
CA GLU A 177 -10.52 6.22 -13.45
C GLU A 177 -11.09 7.60 -13.76
N ASN A 178 -10.44 8.36 -14.64
CA ASN A 178 -10.93 9.67 -15.05
C ASN A 178 -12.22 9.56 -15.90
N ALA A 179 -12.23 8.61 -16.85
CA ALA A 179 -13.43 8.33 -17.63
C ALA A 179 -14.62 7.89 -16.74
N GLY A 180 -14.35 7.09 -15.70
CA GLY A 180 -15.35 6.72 -14.69
C GLY A 180 -15.90 7.92 -13.94
N LYS A 181 -15.04 8.84 -13.50
CA LYS A 181 -15.45 10.09 -12.81
C LYS A 181 -16.24 11.03 -13.70
N GLU A 182 -15.85 11.17 -14.97
CA GLU A 182 -16.60 11.95 -15.96
C GLU A 182 -17.99 11.36 -16.16
N LYS A 183 -18.12 10.05 -16.28
CA LYS A 183 -19.40 9.36 -16.36
C LYS A 183 -20.26 9.60 -15.11
N GLU A 184 -19.70 9.48 -13.92
CA GLU A 184 -20.41 9.75 -12.66
C GLU A 184 -20.90 11.21 -12.58
N ALA A 185 -20.08 12.16 -13.04
CA ALA A 185 -20.47 13.57 -13.09
C ALA A 185 -21.65 13.82 -14.06
N ILE A 186 -21.62 13.21 -15.25
CA ILE A 186 -22.69 13.29 -16.24
C ILE A 186 -23.98 12.68 -15.69
N VAL A 187 -23.91 11.50 -15.06
CA VAL A 187 -25.09 10.87 -14.43
C VAL A 187 -25.66 11.75 -13.33
N ALA A 188 -24.82 12.32 -12.46
CA ALA A 188 -25.28 13.19 -11.38
C ALA A 188 -25.92 14.48 -11.90
N GLU A 189 -25.46 15.03 -13.02
CA GLU A 189 -26.08 16.19 -13.69
C GLU A 189 -27.41 15.83 -14.32
N HIS A 190 -27.47 14.69 -15.02
CA HIS A 190 -28.69 14.13 -15.57
C HIS A 190 -29.76 13.92 -14.47
N ASP A 191 -29.42 13.32 -13.35
CA ASP A 191 -30.32 13.08 -12.23
C ASP A 191 -30.89 14.39 -11.65
N LYS A 192 -30.06 15.45 -11.57
CA LYS A 192 -30.49 16.77 -11.16
C LYS A 192 -31.51 17.36 -12.13
N LEU A 193 -31.30 17.20 -13.44
CA LEU A 193 -32.22 17.67 -14.49
C LEU A 193 -33.54 16.91 -14.42
N VAL A 194 -33.52 15.58 -14.26
CA VAL A 194 -34.72 14.75 -14.09
C VAL A 194 -35.51 15.17 -12.85
N GLU A 195 -34.85 15.42 -11.73
CA GLU A 195 -35.51 15.86 -10.50
C GLU A 195 -36.10 17.25 -10.65
N ALA A 196 -35.38 18.18 -11.28
CA ALA A 196 -35.90 19.52 -11.56
C ALA A 196 -37.13 19.49 -12.48
N PHE A 197 -37.18 18.60 -13.48
CA PHE A 197 -38.33 18.36 -14.34
C PHE A 197 -39.49 17.74 -13.54
N ARG A 198 -39.28 16.72 -12.73
CA ARG A 198 -40.29 16.13 -11.85
C ARG A 198 -40.93 17.12 -10.90
N LEU A 199 -40.14 18.08 -10.39
CA LEU A 199 -40.59 19.14 -9.50
C LEU A 199 -41.27 20.30 -10.27
N LYS A 200 -41.51 20.14 -11.59
CA LYS A 200 -42.08 21.17 -12.47
C LYS A 200 -41.33 22.51 -12.45
N LYS A 201 -40.04 22.46 -12.13
CA LYS A 201 -39.17 23.66 -12.18
C LYS A 201 -38.73 24.00 -13.61
N ILE A 202 -38.85 23.04 -14.55
CA ILE A 202 -38.56 23.16 -15.96
C ILE A 202 -39.84 22.72 -16.71
N THR A 203 -40.33 23.52 -17.65
CA THR A 203 -41.56 23.21 -18.42
C THR A 203 -41.32 22.32 -19.63
N GLU A 204 -40.05 22.24 -20.11
CA GLU A 204 -39.67 21.43 -21.25
C GLU A 204 -38.50 20.52 -20.85
N ALA A 205 -38.53 19.26 -21.29
CA ALA A 205 -37.41 18.36 -21.07
C ALA A 205 -36.22 18.83 -21.92
N PRO A 206 -34.98 18.87 -21.35
CA PRO A 206 -33.80 19.19 -22.12
C PRO A 206 -33.61 18.19 -23.27
N ALA A 207 -33.12 18.67 -24.40
CA ALA A 207 -32.89 17.82 -25.60
C ALA A 207 -31.94 16.62 -25.29
N GLU A 208 -31.05 16.79 -24.35
CA GLU A 208 -30.10 15.76 -23.88
C GLU A 208 -30.79 14.55 -23.22
N LEU A 209 -32.01 14.73 -22.63
CA LEU A 209 -32.80 13.62 -22.09
C LEU A 209 -33.43 12.73 -23.19
N ALA A 210 -33.53 13.22 -24.42
CA ALA A 210 -34.11 12.48 -25.53
C ALA A 210 -33.10 11.55 -26.23
N GLU A 211 -31.80 11.75 -26.07
CA GLU A 211 -30.76 10.92 -26.69
C GLU A 211 -30.37 9.71 -25.81
N ASP A 212 -30.71 9.70 -24.50
CA ASP A 212 -30.27 8.66 -23.55
C ASP A 212 -31.07 7.34 -23.62
N ASP A 213 -32.15 7.25 -24.39
CA ASP A 213 -32.78 5.94 -24.68
C ASP A 213 -31.87 4.96 -25.43
N MET A 214 -30.73 5.43 -25.92
CA MET A 214 -29.75 4.63 -26.62
C MET A 214 -28.78 3.87 -25.66
N PHE A 215 -28.68 4.30 -24.38
CA PHE A 215 -27.75 3.67 -23.41
C PHE A 215 -28.41 2.62 -22.50
N LEU A 216 -29.74 2.57 -22.43
CA LEU A 216 -30.47 1.58 -21.60
C LEU A 216 -30.63 0.20 -22.27
N SER A 217 -30.10 0.00 -23.49
CA SER A 217 -30.17 -1.28 -24.20
C SER A 217 -29.02 -2.26 -23.89
N TRP A 218 -28.19 -1.98 -22.90
CA TRP A 218 -27.04 -2.85 -22.48
C TRP A 218 -27.19 -3.33 -21.03
N THR A 219 -28.34 -3.91 -20.70
CA THR A 219 -28.50 -4.75 -19.50
C THR A 219 -28.78 -6.19 -19.88
#